data_bc8037e19a9afbbe16a7af90a34ed058
#
_entry.id   bc8037e19a9afbbe16a7af90a34ed058
#
_cell.length_a   1.000
_cell.length_b   1.000
_cell.length_c   1.000
_cell.angle_alpha   90.00
_cell.angle_beta   90.00
_cell.angle_gamma   90.00
#
_symmetry.space_group_name_H-M   'P 1'
#
loop_
_entity.id
_entity.type
_entity.pdbx_description
1 polymer ?
#
loop_
_entity_poly.entity_id
_entity_poly.type
_entity_poly.pdbx_seq_one_letter_code
_entity_poly.pdbx_strand_id
1 'polypeptide(L)'
;LMVRGGRFRVPGKRHMLGAAMLAIYIIGFSLAYSTLDAGLGALILFGVVQIAMFAHGVLVGAVPSRRKFIGAAIAFSGLVVVLWPGSGGRLDPVGAALMIAAGMGWAAYTIIGKKSDDSLADTAGNFLVCIPLLASLFWVQDTFITPIGLALAVICGAVTSGFGYALWYQVLPKLAQSTAAVVQLSV
;
A
#
# COMPACT_ATOMS: atom_id res chain seq x y z
N LEU A 1 -6.04 20.64 0.32
CA LEU A 1 -5.61 21.13 -1.02
C LEU A 1 -5.58 22.65 -1.12
N MET A 2 -6.28 23.37 -0.25
CA MET A 2 -6.34 24.83 -0.25
C MET A 2 -5.32 25.53 0.66
N VAL A 3 -4.49 24.82 1.41
CA VAL A 3 -3.70 25.43 2.52
C VAL A 3 -2.32 25.94 2.11
N ARG A 4 -1.86 25.71 0.88
CA ARG A 4 -0.53 26.19 0.42
C ARG A 4 -0.48 26.60 -1.05
N GLY A 5 -1.45 27.41 -1.53
CA GLY A 5 -1.33 28.07 -2.84
C GLY A 5 -1.09 27.12 -4.03
N GLY A 6 -1.55 25.88 -3.94
CA GLY A 6 -1.28 24.83 -4.91
C GLY A 6 -2.05 25.07 -6.21
N ARG A 7 -1.35 25.50 -7.23
CA ARG A 7 -1.83 25.40 -8.61
C ARG A 7 -2.06 23.93 -8.91
N PHE A 8 -3.22 23.58 -9.44
CA PHE A 8 -3.48 22.28 -10.06
C PHE A 8 -2.38 22.03 -11.11
N ARG A 9 -1.39 21.21 -10.74
CA ARG A 9 -0.39 20.77 -11.72
C ARG A 9 -1.03 19.68 -12.56
N VAL A 10 -0.97 19.85 -13.88
CA VAL A 10 -1.35 18.79 -14.82
C VAL A 10 -0.56 17.54 -14.45
N PRO A 11 -1.21 16.37 -14.30
CA PRO A 11 -0.54 15.14 -13.89
C PRO A 11 0.56 14.77 -14.91
N GLY A 12 1.81 14.91 -14.52
CA GLY A 12 2.95 14.45 -15.32
C GLY A 12 3.03 12.91 -15.30
N LYS A 13 3.89 12.32 -16.16
CA LYS A 13 4.11 10.86 -16.25
C LYS A 13 4.31 10.18 -14.88
N ARG A 14 4.96 10.86 -13.95
CA ARG A 14 5.22 10.36 -12.59
C ARG A 14 3.93 10.22 -11.76
N HIS A 15 3.02 11.18 -11.86
CA HIS A 15 1.72 11.13 -11.17
C HIS A 15 0.86 10.00 -11.75
N MET A 16 0.84 9.85 -13.07
CA MET A 16 0.10 8.76 -13.71
C MET A 16 0.65 7.39 -13.29
N LEU A 17 1.98 7.26 -13.21
CA LEU A 17 2.60 6.02 -12.72
C LEU A 17 2.28 5.78 -11.25
N GLY A 18 2.34 6.82 -10.40
CA GLY A 18 1.94 6.73 -9.00
C GLY A 18 0.48 6.31 -8.85
N ALA A 19 -0.43 6.93 -9.59
CA ALA A 19 -1.84 6.57 -9.59
C ALA A 19 -2.09 5.12 -10.08
N ALA A 20 -1.37 4.69 -11.14
CA ALA A 20 -1.47 3.32 -11.62
C ALA A 20 -1.01 2.30 -10.57
N MET A 21 0.12 2.56 -9.90
CA MET A 21 0.62 1.68 -8.83
C MET A 21 -0.32 1.65 -7.62
N LEU A 22 -0.89 2.80 -7.26
CA LEU A 22 -1.90 2.90 -6.22
C LEU A 22 -3.19 2.14 -6.59
N ALA A 23 -3.64 2.24 -7.85
CA ALA A 23 -4.80 1.51 -8.35
C ALA A 23 -4.56 -0.01 -8.31
N ILE A 24 -3.40 -0.49 -8.77
CA ILE A 24 -3.02 -1.91 -8.71
C ILE A 24 -3.06 -2.39 -7.25
N TYR A 25 -2.51 -1.59 -6.32
CA TYR A 25 -2.57 -1.91 -4.91
C TYR A 25 -4.01 -2.05 -4.41
N ILE A 26 -4.84 -1.03 -4.59
CA ILE A 26 -6.20 -1.00 -4.02
C ILE A 26 -7.08 -2.08 -4.67
N ILE A 27 -7.05 -2.21 -6.00
CA ILE A 27 -7.85 -3.21 -6.73
C ILE A 27 -7.40 -4.62 -6.36
N GLY A 28 -6.10 -4.90 -6.44
CA GLY A 28 -5.56 -6.21 -6.10
C GLY A 28 -5.86 -6.61 -4.66
N PHE A 29 -5.68 -5.68 -3.72
CA PHE A 29 -6.00 -5.86 -2.31
C PHE A 29 -7.50 -6.15 -2.09
N SER A 30 -8.38 -5.35 -2.69
CA SER A 30 -9.83 -5.50 -2.51
C SER A 30 -10.34 -6.83 -3.10
N LEU A 31 -9.86 -7.21 -4.27
CA LEU A 31 -10.25 -8.46 -4.91
C LEU A 31 -9.65 -9.67 -4.19
N ALA A 32 -8.42 -9.60 -3.69
CA ALA A 32 -7.78 -10.69 -2.97
C ALA A 32 -8.55 -11.06 -1.70
N TYR A 33 -9.06 -10.08 -0.96
CA TYR A 33 -9.83 -10.34 0.26
C TYR A 33 -11.24 -10.89 0.03
N SER A 34 -11.67 -11.07 -1.21
CA SER A 34 -12.88 -11.83 -1.49
C SER A 34 -12.69 -13.35 -1.30
N THR A 35 -11.44 -13.82 -1.35
CA THR A 35 -11.10 -15.26 -1.30
C THR A 35 -10.02 -15.61 -0.27
N LEU A 36 -9.22 -14.63 0.18
CA LEU A 36 -8.17 -14.84 1.17
C LEU A 36 -8.64 -14.47 2.57
N ASP A 37 -8.19 -15.26 3.53
CA ASP A 37 -8.22 -14.88 4.95
C ASP A 37 -7.42 -13.60 5.20
N ALA A 38 -7.94 -12.74 6.11
CA ALA A 38 -7.35 -11.43 6.37
C ALA A 38 -5.89 -11.51 6.85
N GLY A 39 -5.58 -12.47 7.73
CA GLY A 39 -4.22 -12.67 8.24
C GLY A 39 -3.26 -13.13 7.15
N LEU A 40 -3.67 -14.11 6.34
CA LEU A 40 -2.86 -14.62 5.24
C LEU A 40 -2.63 -13.55 4.16
N GLY A 41 -3.67 -12.78 3.82
CA GLY A 41 -3.56 -11.69 2.88
C GLY A 41 -2.57 -10.62 3.33
N ALA A 42 -2.67 -10.18 4.58
CA ALA A 42 -1.73 -9.22 5.16
C ALA A 42 -0.28 -9.76 5.18
N LEU A 43 -0.09 -11.04 5.52
CA LEU A 43 1.22 -11.67 5.51
C LEU A 43 1.87 -11.68 4.13
N ILE A 44 1.11 -12.03 3.09
CA ILE A 44 1.57 -12.00 1.70
C ILE A 44 1.91 -10.56 1.29
N LEU A 45 1.00 -9.61 1.55
CA LEU A 45 1.19 -8.20 1.19
C LEU A 45 2.48 -7.64 1.77
N PHE A 46 2.62 -7.70 3.10
CA PHE A 46 3.79 -7.14 3.78
C PHE A 46 5.08 -7.87 3.45
N GLY A 47 5.04 -9.19 3.24
CA GLY A 47 6.18 -9.96 2.77
C GLY A 47 6.67 -9.48 1.41
N VAL A 48 5.77 -9.31 0.45
CA VAL A 48 6.09 -8.80 -0.89
C VAL A 48 6.63 -7.38 -0.83
N VAL A 49 5.98 -6.48 -0.07
CA VAL A 49 6.44 -5.09 0.13
C VAL A 49 7.86 -5.07 0.68
N GLN A 50 8.11 -5.85 1.72
CA GLN A 50 9.42 -5.94 2.35
C GLN A 50 10.49 -6.39 1.35
N ILE A 51 10.25 -7.50 0.66
CA ILE A 51 11.18 -8.06 -0.32
C ILE A 51 11.43 -7.05 -1.45
N ALA A 52 10.36 -6.48 -2.02
CA ALA A 52 10.47 -5.53 -3.14
C ALA A 52 11.25 -4.27 -2.76
N MET A 53 11.00 -3.69 -1.58
CA MET A 53 11.70 -2.49 -1.14
C MET A 53 13.18 -2.76 -0.82
N PHE A 54 13.49 -3.91 -0.23
CA PHE A 54 14.89 -4.30 0.02
C PHE A 54 15.64 -4.60 -1.29
N ALA A 55 15.02 -5.36 -2.20
CA ALA A 55 15.59 -5.65 -3.51
C ALA A 55 15.87 -4.36 -4.30
N HIS A 56 14.90 -3.42 -4.34
CA HIS A 56 15.12 -2.13 -4.98
C HIS A 56 16.26 -1.36 -4.30
N GLY A 57 16.37 -1.39 -2.96
CA GLY A 57 17.46 -0.76 -2.23
C GLY A 57 18.83 -1.28 -2.68
N VAL A 58 18.96 -2.60 -2.84
CA VAL A 58 20.19 -3.23 -3.34
C VAL A 58 20.49 -2.79 -4.78
N LEU A 59 19.48 -2.80 -5.66
CA LEU A 59 19.63 -2.43 -7.08
C LEU A 59 20.07 -0.97 -7.28
N VAL A 60 19.68 -0.06 -6.39
CA VAL A 60 20.10 1.36 -6.46
C VAL A 60 21.35 1.66 -5.62
N GLY A 61 22.06 0.63 -5.14
CA GLY A 61 23.29 0.78 -4.36
C GLY A 61 23.07 1.20 -2.89
N ALA A 62 21.82 1.29 -2.43
CA ALA A 62 21.49 1.60 -1.03
C ALA A 62 21.36 0.31 -0.20
N VAL A 63 22.43 -0.48 -0.16
CA VAL A 63 22.44 -1.80 0.49
C VAL A 63 22.12 -1.67 1.99
N PRO A 64 21.10 -2.38 2.50
CA PRO A 64 20.76 -2.36 3.92
C PRO A 64 21.89 -2.97 4.75
N SER A 65 22.19 -2.39 5.91
CA SER A 65 23.15 -2.97 6.84
C SER A 65 22.65 -4.32 7.38
N ARG A 66 23.57 -5.19 7.79
CA ARG A 66 23.24 -6.50 8.40
C ARG A 66 22.25 -6.36 9.57
N ARG A 67 22.40 -5.31 10.40
CA ARG A 67 21.47 -5.05 11.52
C ARG A 67 20.05 -4.79 11.06
N LYS A 68 19.87 -4.02 9.96
CA LYS A 68 18.55 -3.75 9.37
C LYS A 68 17.93 -4.99 8.77
N PHE A 69 18.74 -5.83 8.13
CA PHE A 69 18.27 -7.10 7.58
C PHE A 69 17.79 -8.05 8.69
N ILE A 70 18.59 -8.20 9.76
CA ILE A 70 18.20 -9.02 10.92
C ILE A 70 16.93 -8.47 11.59
N GLY A 71 16.86 -7.15 11.81
CA GLY A 71 15.66 -6.52 12.36
C GLY A 71 14.41 -6.74 11.51
N ALA A 72 14.54 -6.65 10.18
CA ALA A 72 13.45 -6.95 9.25
C ALA A 72 13.03 -8.43 9.31
N ALA A 73 13.98 -9.34 9.38
CA ALA A 73 13.69 -10.77 9.51
C ALA A 73 12.96 -11.09 10.82
N ILE A 74 13.38 -10.51 11.94
CA ILE A 74 12.72 -10.67 13.24
C ILE A 74 11.29 -10.10 13.18
N ALA A 75 11.12 -8.88 12.67
CA ALA A 75 9.81 -8.25 12.55
C ALA A 75 8.87 -9.06 11.66
N PHE A 76 9.35 -9.54 10.53
CA PHE A 76 8.57 -10.40 9.63
C PHE A 76 8.23 -11.75 10.27
N SER A 77 9.16 -12.37 10.99
CA SER A 77 8.89 -13.60 11.73
C SER A 77 7.81 -13.40 12.80
N GLY A 78 7.84 -12.26 13.51
CA GLY A 78 6.78 -11.90 14.46
C GLY A 78 5.42 -11.75 13.77
N LEU A 79 5.38 -11.09 12.61
CA LEU A 79 4.17 -10.96 11.79
C LEU A 79 3.63 -12.34 11.35
N VAL A 80 4.53 -13.24 10.91
CA VAL A 80 4.16 -14.62 10.56
C VAL A 80 3.50 -15.32 11.74
N VAL A 81 4.06 -15.22 12.95
CA VAL A 81 3.50 -15.86 14.15
C VAL A 81 2.10 -15.32 14.47
N VAL A 82 1.90 -14.00 14.36
CA VAL A 82 0.63 -13.35 14.69
C VAL A 82 -0.45 -13.61 13.65
N LEU A 83 -0.09 -13.58 12.38
CA LEU A 83 -1.03 -13.67 11.26
C LEU A 83 -1.10 -15.07 10.64
N TRP A 84 -0.43 -16.06 11.23
CA TRP A 84 -0.46 -17.41 10.71
C TRP A 84 -1.90 -17.93 10.63
N PRO A 85 -2.37 -18.33 9.45
CA PRO A 85 -3.73 -18.83 9.32
C PRO A 85 -3.88 -20.09 10.17
N GLY A 86 -4.93 -20.15 10.96
CA GLY A 86 -5.30 -21.37 11.69
C GLY A 86 -5.50 -22.55 10.71
N SER A 87 -5.62 -23.75 11.24
CA SER A 87 -5.66 -25.03 10.51
C SER A 87 -6.76 -25.19 9.44
N GLY A 88 -7.54 -24.14 9.13
CA GLY A 88 -8.61 -24.13 8.13
C GLY A 88 -8.41 -23.15 6.96
N GLY A 89 -7.36 -22.34 6.95
CA GLY A 89 -7.13 -21.33 5.89
C GLY A 89 -6.75 -21.99 4.55
N ARG A 90 -7.63 -21.91 3.55
CA ARG A 90 -7.30 -22.32 2.18
C ARG A 90 -6.58 -21.17 1.47
N LEU A 91 -5.41 -21.47 0.92
CA LEU A 91 -4.70 -20.55 0.03
C LEU A 91 -5.39 -20.60 -1.34
N ASP A 92 -6.16 -19.56 -1.67
CA ASP A 92 -6.64 -19.37 -3.04
C ASP A 92 -5.51 -18.81 -3.91
N PRO A 93 -5.09 -19.51 -4.98
CA PRO A 93 -3.97 -19.06 -5.82
C PRO A 93 -4.24 -17.72 -6.53
N VAL A 94 -5.49 -17.45 -6.91
CA VAL A 94 -5.87 -16.19 -7.57
C VAL A 94 -5.81 -15.04 -6.57
N GLY A 95 -6.39 -15.20 -5.38
CA GLY A 95 -6.30 -14.24 -4.30
C GLY A 95 -4.85 -13.97 -3.90
N ALA A 96 -4.01 -15.01 -3.80
CA ALA A 96 -2.60 -14.85 -3.51
C ALA A 96 -1.86 -14.05 -4.60
N ALA A 97 -2.11 -14.34 -5.89
CA ALA A 97 -1.52 -13.59 -7.00
C ALA A 97 -1.95 -12.12 -7.00
N LEU A 98 -3.22 -11.84 -6.73
CA LEU A 98 -3.75 -10.47 -6.58
C LEU A 98 -3.09 -9.75 -5.40
N MET A 99 -2.89 -10.42 -4.27
CA MET A 99 -2.23 -9.84 -3.11
C MET A 99 -0.74 -9.57 -3.35
N ILE A 100 -0.05 -10.44 -4.10
CA ILE A 100 1.33 -10.20 -4.56
C ILE A 100 1.38 -8.97 -5.46
N ALA A 101 0.48 -8.86 -6.44
CA ALA A 101 0.38 -7.69 -7.31
C ALA A 101 0.12 -6.41 -6.49
N ALA A 102 -0.77 -6.47 -5.50
CA ALA A 102 -1.04 -5.37 -4.57
C ALA A 102 0.22 -4.96 -3.80
N GLY A 103 0.97 -5.91 -3.26
CA GLY A 103 2.23 -5.65 -2.54
C GLY A 103 3.28 -4.99 -3.43
N MET A 104 3.42 -5.44 -4.68
CA MET A 104 4.31 -4.81 -5.67
C MET A 104 3.86 -3.39 -6.01
N GLY A 105 2.55 -3.19 -6.21
CA GLY A 105 1.95 -1.88 -6.44
C GLY A 105 2.24 -0.91 -5.30
N TRP A 106 2.03 -1.35 -4.05
CA TRP A 106 2.31 -0.55 -2.86
C TRP A 106 3.80 -0.21 -2.70
N ALA A 107 4.70 -1.18 -2.91
CA ALA A 107 6.13 -0.95 -2.86
C ALA A 107 6.58 0.07 -3.91
N ALA A 108 6.12 -0.08 -5.16
CA ALA A 108 6.43 0.84 -6.24
C ALA A 108 5.86 2.25 -5.96
N TYR A 109 4.61 2.35 -5.48
CA TYR A 109 3.99 3.61 -5.09
C TYR A 109 4.79 4.33 -3.99
N THR A 110 5.22 3.60 -2.98
CA THR A 110 6.05 4.13 -1.89
C THR A 110 7.40 4.65 -2.39
N ILE A 111 8.06 3.91 -3.29
CA ILE A 111 9.34 4.29 -3.89
C ILE A 111 9.20 5.55 -4.75
N ILE A 112 8.12 5.65 -5.54
CA ILE A 112 7.81 6.83 -6.36
C ILE A 112 7.53 8.04 -5.47
N GLY A 113 6.71 7.87 -4.44
CA GLY A 113 6.31 8.92 -3.52
C GLY A 113 7.47 9.49 -2.71
N LYS A 114 8.49 8.66 -2.38
CA LYS A 114 9.70 9.11 -1.69
C LYS A 114 10.47 10.22 -2.43
N LYS A 115 10.35 10.28 -3.76
CA LYS A 115 11.03 11.26 -4.60
C LYS A 115 10.18 12.52 -4.85
N SER A 116 9.07 12.69 -4.14
CA SER A 116 8.16 13.82 -4.32
C SER A 116 8.62 15.06 -3.55
N ASP A 117 8.47 16.23 -4.14
CA ASP A 117 8.71 17.53 -3.50
C ASP A 117 7.51 17.96 -2.63
N ASP A 118 6.30 17.52 -3.01
CA ASP A 118 5.06 17.71 -2.26
C ASP A 118 4.24 16.41 -2.23
N SER A 119 4.65 15.51 -1.34
CA SER A 119 4.09 14.17 -1.22
C SER A 119 2.60 14.17 -0.90
N LEU A 120 2.11 15.18 -0.19
CA LEU A 120 0.70 15.28 0.17
C LEU A 120 -0.17 15.65 -1.04
N ALA A 121 0.28 16.65 -1.82
CA ALA A 121 -0.42 17.05 -3.04
C ALA A 121 -0.40 15.93 -4.09
N ASP A 122 0.76 15.25 -4.25
CA ASP A 122 0.90 14.12 -5.15
C ASP A 122 -0.02 12.95 -4.74
N THR A 123 -0.10 12.65 -3.44
CA THR A 123 -0.99 11.59 -2.92
C THR A 123 -2.45 11.92 -3.19
N ALA A 124 -2.88 13.15 -2.88
CA ALA A 124 -4.24 13.59 -3.14
C ALA A 124 -4.58 13.53 -4.64
N GLY A 125 -3.65 13.96 -5.50
CA GLY A 125 -3.79 13.88 -6.96
C GLY A 125 -3.88 12.43 -7.46
N ASN A 126 -3.06 11.54 -6.93
CA ASN A 126 -3.09 10.12 -7.27
C ASN A 126 -4.42 9.46 -6.89
N PHE A 127 -4.96 9.75 -5.70
CA PHE A 127 -6.29 9.26 -5.32
C PHE A 127 -7.38 9.78 -6.23
N LEU A 128 -7.36 11.06 -6.62
CA LEU A 128 -8.34 11.62 -7.56
C LEU A 128 -8.30 10.92 -8.93
N VAL A 129 -7.10 10.63 -9.43
CA VAL A 129 -6.93 9.88 -10.70
C VAL A 129 -7.39 8.42 -10.55
N CYS A 130 -7.27 7.83 -9.37
CA CYS A 130 -7.71 6.46 -9.11
C CYS A 130 -9.25 6.32 -9.04
N ILE A 131 -10.01 7.38 -8.71
CA ILE A 131 -11.47 7.30 -8.53
C ILE A 131 -12.17 6.60 -9.71
N PRO A 132 -11.98 6.99 -10.98
CA PRO A 132 -12.66 6.33 -12.09
C PRO A 132 -12.23 4.86 -12.27
N LEU A 133 -10.98 4.52 -11.96
CA LEU A 133 -10.49 3.14 -11.99
C LEU A 133 -11.11 2.30 -10.88
N LEU A 134 -11.22 2.86 -9.68
CA LEU A 134 -11.83 2.18 -8.53
C LEU A 134 -13.34 2.04 -8.69
N ALA A 135 -14.00 3.00 -9.35
CA ALA A 135 -15.41 2.93 -9.65
C ALA A 135 -15.78 1.71 -10.52
N SER A 136 -14.84 1.22 -11.34
CA SER A 136 -15.06 -0.01 -12.11
C SER A 136 -15.27 -1.27 -11.26
N LEU A 137 -14.80 -1.28 -10.01
CA LEU A 137 -15.02 -2.39 -9.08
C LEU A 137 -16.51 -2.62 -8.76
N PHE A 138 -17.34 -1.56 -8.79
CA PHE A 138 -18.78 -1.68 -8.59
C PHE A 138 -19.49 -2.51 -9.69
N TRP A 139 -18.85 -2.66 -10.85
CA TRP A 139 -19.42 -3.46 -11.95
C TRP A 139 -18.93 -4.91 -11.94
N VAL A 140 -17.86 -5.19 -11.19
CA VAL A 140 -17.22 -6.52 -11.12
C VAL A 140 -17.73 -7.32 -9.93
N GLN A 141 -18.20 -6.64 -8.89
CA GLN A 141 -18.68 -7.27 -7.67
C GLN A 141 -20.12 -6.89 -7.39
N ASP A 142 -20.95 -7.87 -7.04
CA ASP A 142 -22.29 -7.64 -6.49
C ASP A 142 -22.16 -6.97 -5.12
N THR A 143 -22.14 -5.64 -5.12
CA THR A 143 -21.94 -4.84 -3.91
C THR A 143 -23.27 -4.50 -3.26
N PHE A 144 -23.56 -5.12 -2.12
CA PHE A 144 -24.64 -4.67 -1.24
C PHE A 144 -24.08 -3.68 -0.22
N ILE A 145 -24.40 -2.39 -0.41
CA ILE A 145 -23.92 -1.32 0.46
C ILE A 145 -24.94 -1.09 1.58
N THR A 146 -24.56 -1.43 2.81
CA THR A 146 -25.35 -1.08 3.99
C THR A 146 -25.01 0.34 4.47
N PRO A 147 -25.96 1.07 5.10
CA PRO A 147 -25.66 2.40 5.67
C PRO A 147 -24.50 2.39 6.67
N ILE A 148 -24.41 1.34 7.50
CA ILE A 148 -23.30 1.15 8.45
C ILE A 148 -21.98 0.90 7.70
N GLY A 149 -22.00 0.04 6.69
CA GLY A 149 -20.82 -0.23 5.85
C GLY A 149 -20.32 1.03 5.16
N LEU A 150 -21.22 1.86 4.63
CA LEU A 150 -20.86 3.14 4.03
C LEU A 150 -20.24 4.10 5.07
N ALA A 151 -20.83 4.23 6.25
CA ALA A 151 -20.28 5.07 7.32
C ALA A 151 -18.88 4.61 7.74
N LEU A 152 -18.68 3.31 7.93
CA LEU A 152 -17.38 2.73 8.27
C LEU A 152 -16.36 2.95 7.14
N ALA A 153 -16.76 2.79 5.87
CA ALA A 153 -15.90 3.04 4.73
C ALA A 153 -15.44 4.52 4.65
N VAL A 154 -16.36 5.46 4.91
CA VAL A 154 -16.05 6.90 4.95
C VAL A 154 -15.08 7.21 6.10
N ILE A 155 -15.33 6.69 7.30
CA ILE A 155 -14.43 6.89 8.45
C ILE A 155 -13.06 6.28 8.16
N CYS A 156 -13.01 5.04 7.67
CA CYS A 156 -11.77 4.37 7.33
C CYS A 156 -11.00 5.12 6.24
N GLY A 157 -11.68 5.54 5.18
CA GLY A 157 -11.07 6.28 4.09
C GLY A 157 -10.57 7.68 4.48
N ALA A 158 -11.37 8.45 5.21
CA ALA A 158 -11.03 9.81 5.58
C ALA A 158 -10.04 9.86 6.76
N VAL A 159 -10.30 9.11 7.82
CA VAL A 159 -9.51 9.21 9.07
C VAL A 159 -8.29 8.30 9.00
N THR A 160 -8.47 6.98 8.89
CA THR A 160 -7.32 6.08 8.97
C THR A 160 -6.44 6.15 7.72
N SER A 161 -7.04 6.12 6.53
CA SER A 161 -6.26 6.21 5.29
C SER A 161 -5.83 7.65 5.00
N GLY A 162 -6.73 8.62 5.03
CA GLY A 162 -6.42 10.01 4.69
C GLY A 162 -5.33 10.61 5.58
N PHE A 163 -5.50 10.57 6.90
CA PHE A 163 -4.46 11.01 7.84
C PHE A 163 -3.23 10.12 7.85
N GLY A 164 -3.43 8.79 7.76
CA GLY A 164 -2.32 7.84 7.70
C GLY A 164 -1.40 8.10 6.52
N TYR A 165 -1.95 8.29 5.32
CA TYR A 165 -1.17 8.66 4.13
C TYR A 165 -0.52 10.04 4.26
N ALA A 166 -1.22 11.02 4.81
CA ALA A 166 -0.66 12.35 5.01
C ALA A 166 0.57 12.31 5.92
N LEU A 167 0.48 11.63 7.05
CA LEU A 167 1.60 11.43 7.97
C LEU A 167 2.72 10.61 7.34
N TRP A 168 2.38 9.49 6.69
CA TRP A 168 3.35 8.63 6.05
C TRP A 168 4.20 9.38 5.02
N TYR A 169 3.57 10.12 4.13
CA TYR A 169 4.29 10.85 3.08
C TYR A 169 5.00 12.11 3.55
N GLN A 170 4.68 12.64 4.73
CA GLN A 170 5.51 13.68 5.37
C GLN A 170 6.82 13.11 5.94
N VAL A 171 6.79 11.88 6.42
CA VAL A 171 7.95 11.23 7.06
C VAL A 171 8.80 10.44 6.07
N LEU A 172 8.18 9.82 5.08
CA LEU A 172 8.82 8.93 4.09
C LEU A 172 10.08 9.51 3.41
N PRO A 173 10.13 10.78 2.98
CA PRO A 173 11.33 11.35 2.36
C PRO A 173 12.53 11.40 3.31
N LYS A 174 12.29 11.44 4.63
CA LYS A 174 13.33 11.51 5.66
C LYS A 174 13.86 10.13 6.07
N LEU A 175 13.21 9.05 5.66
CA LEU A 175 13.57 7.68 6.00
C LEU A 175 14.46 7.04 4.94
N ALA A 176 15.44 6.24 5.38
CA ALA A 176 16.10 5.30 4.48
C ALA A 176 15.06 4.29 3.97
N GLN A 177 15.20 3.81 2.74
CA GLN A 177 14.23 2.88 2.13
C GLN A 177 14.03 1.60 2.95
N SER A 178 15.13 1.03 3.46
CA SER A 178 15.07 -0.14 4.34
C SER A 178 14.36 0.14 5.68
N THR A 179 14.49 1.36 6.21
CA THR A 179 13.77 1.77 7.43
C THR A 179 12.27 1.92 7.13
N ALA A 180 11.93 2.55 6.00
CA ALA A 180 10.55 2.67 5.57
C ALA A 180 9.88 1.29 5.39
N ALA A 181 10.59 0.32 4.81
CA ALA A 181 10.10 -1.06 4.67
C ALA A 181 9.80 -1.71 6.04
N VAL A 182 10.71 -1.58 7.00
CA VAL A 182 10.53 -2.20 8.33
C VAL A 182 9.42 -1.52 9.14
N VAL A 183 9.32 -0.20 9.09
CA VAL A 183 8.26 0.54 9.79
C VAL A 183 6.87 0.12 9.31
N GLN A 184 6.71 -0.21 8.04
CA GLN A 184 5.44 -0.72 7.51
C GLN A 184 5.00 -2.07 8.10
N LEU A 185 5.90 -2.84 8.74
CA LEU A 185 5.53 -4.08 9.43
C LEU A 185 4.89 -3.83 10.81
N SER A 186 4.91 -2.59 11.31
CA SER A 186 4.33 -2.23 12.60
C SER A 186 2.88 -1.71 12.52
N VAL A 187 2.29 -1.74 11.32
CA VAL A 187 0.94 -1.20 11.03
C VAL A 187 -0.12 -2.27 11.21
#